data_f96edc17a82927fbd651a749449120b6
#
_entry.id   f96edc17a82927fbd651a749449120b6
#
_cell.length_a   1.000
_cell.length_b   1.000
_cell.length_c   1.000
_cell.angle_alpha   90.00
_cell.angle_beta   90.00
_cell.angle_gamma   90.00
#
_symmetry.space_group_name_H-M   'P 1'
#
loop_
_entity.id
_entity.type
_entity.pdbx_description
1 polymer ?
#
loop_
_entity_poly.entity_id
_entity_poly.type
_entity_poly.pdbx_seq_one_letter_code
_entity_poly.pdbx_strand_id
1 'polypeptide(L)'
;MKHLINLERLKVHLSNKFKTTLNEIDEFLQLVVFRHEISELKYKEFELLIGESKQELMGFLVGYALDLSNDWQELYNYSYTLETKMVDDDKLDTLNINEPQFDADSPIKLSAQVGVTLNQILAKFGDEQSTQISNAISYAYTNGLTNQELIQIIRGTRKNRYQDGILQTTTRHAKTIAHTGTAIVASQAKQQFIHDNKDIIKGIKVIATLDLRTSGICRHLDGEIMPIDKAVYPPYHYNCRSSFEIVYDGYQSPKQRTSMDGVVKNQTYYEWLKNQPAQYQDEVLGKTRAKLFRDGGMTVERFRALQLDKHFTPLTLEQMRALEPRAFKKAFGEKILGIQNHPFYRRAKKKFDELKPIGEKFGLSDNELFSISAYTSAHGFVQSYFLKPTKFKNKDPKGYADIEEQINHMLKGLNKLPNYQGQVVRRVSLYDDLKNLKVGDVYQSPAFMSSAIIGESDVFSHYRVRMLIKVKTGKRIDMLAVKPEQREVLILPKTSFKIEKIQQKGDELWITMSEI
;
A
#
# COMPACT_ATOMS: atom_id res chain seq x y z
N MET A 1 15.17 -23.60 -17.46
CA MET A 1 13.71 -23.80 -17.55
C MET A 1 13.25 -25.14 -16.95
N LYS A 2 13.73 -26.30 -17.43
CA LYS A 2 13.36 -27.62 -16.89
C LYS A 2 13.62 -27.75 -15.39
N HIS A 3 14.74 -27.22 -14.90
CA HIS A 3 15.10 -27.25 -13.47
C HIS A 3 14.07 -26.53 -12.58
N LEU A 4 13.60 -25.34 -12.95
CA LEU A 4 12.60 -24.60 -12.17
C LEU A 4 11.26 -25.35 -12.13
N ILE A 5 10.87 -25.98 -13.23
CA ILE A 5 9.65 -26.82 -13.27
C ILE A 5 9.81 -28.03 -12.34
N ASN A 6 10.97 -28.65 -12.34
CA ASN A 6 11.25 -29.80 -11.47
C ASN A 6 11.28 -29.39 -10.00
N LEU A 7 11.86 -28.23 -9.67
CA LEU A 7 11.85 -27.70 -8.31
C LEU A 7 10.43 -27.44 -7.78
N GLU A 8 9.56 -26.86 -8.61
CA GLU A 8 8.14 -26.65 -8.22
C GLU A 8 7.38 -27.97 -8.05
N ARG A 9 7.66 -28.98 -8.90
CA ARG A 9 7.10 -30.34 -8.74
C ARG A 9 7.59 -31.00 -7.47
N LEU A 10 8.88 -30.85 -7.13
CA LEU A 10 9.46 -31.37 -5.90
C LEU A 10 8.81 -30.73 -4.66
N LYS A 11 8.63 -29.41 -4.64
CA LYS A 11 7.90 -28.71 -3.56
C LYS A 11 6.51 -29.30 -3.33
N VAL A 12 5.78 -29.58 -4.40
CA VAL A 12 4.45 -30.22 -4.29
C VAL A 12 4.57 -31.65 -3.76
N HIS A 13 5.55 -32.42 -4.24
CA HIS A 13 5.80 -33.80 -3.75
C HIS A 13 6.11 -33.81 -2.26
N LEU A 14 7.07 -33.02 -1.80
CA LEU A 14 7.47 -32.94 -0.40
C LEU A 14 6.32 -32.44 0.50
N SER A 15 5.53 -31.47 0.03
CA SER A 15 4.35 -31.05 0.79
C SER A 15 3.27 -32.11 0.90
N ASN A 16 3.18 -33.05 -0.05
CA ASN A 16 2.23 -34.14 -0.02
C ASN A 16 2.67 -35.26 0.94
N LYS A 17 3.96 -35.43 1.23
CA LYS A 17 4.45 -36.39 2.24
C LYS A 17 3.82 -36.15 3.62
N PHE A 18 3.50 -34.90 3.96
CA PHE A 18 2.81 -34.57 5.21
C PHE A 18 1.42 -35.23 5.36
N LYS A 19 0.80 -35.70 4.28
CA LYS A 19 -0.49 -36.41 4.34
C LYS A 19 -0.41 -37.70 5.15
N THR A 20 0.71 -38.43 5.06
CA THR A 20 0.94 -39.62 5.86
C THR A 20 0.97 -39.27 7.35
N THR A 21 1.81 -38.33 7.72
CA THR A 21 1.88 -37.81 9.11
C THR A 21 0.54 -37.26 9.61
N LEU A 22 -0.21 -36.59 8.74
CA LEU A 22 -1.53 -36.08 9.08
C LEU A 22 -2.52 -37.22 9.39
N ASN A 23 -2.47 -38.31 8.63
CA ASN A 23 -3.29 -39.49 8.87
C ASN A 23 -2.89 -40.17 10.18
N GLU A 24 -1.60 -40.32 10.48
CA GLU A 24 -1.11 -40.86 11.73
C GLU A 24 -1.58 -40.04 12.94
N ILE A 25 -1.49 -38.70 12.85
CA ILE A 25 -2.03 -37.80 13.87
C ILE A 25 -3.54 -37.97 14.03
N ASP A 26 -4.28 -38.02 12.92
CA ASP A 26 -5.74 -38.19 12.96
C ASP A 26 -6.18 -39.54 13.55
N GLU A 27 -5.52 -40.63 13.17
CA GLU A 27 -5.76 -41.98 13.72
C GLU A 27 -5.43 -42.02 15.19
N PHE A 28 -4.31 -41.46 15.61
CA PHE A 28 -3.94 -41.37 17.03
C PHE A 28 -5.00 -40.61 17.84
N LEU A 29 -5.45 -39.45 17.36
CA LEU A 29 -6.47 -38.64 18.02
C LEU A 29 -7.82 -39.36 18.11
N GLN A 30 -8.19 -40.16 17.09
CA GLN A 30 -9.37 -41.01 17.14
C GLN A 30 -9.24 -42.07 18.23
N LEU A 31 -8.07 -42.71 18.40
CA LEU A 31 -7.82 -43.66 19.44
C LEU A 31 -7.92 -43.03 20.84
N VAL A 32 -7.41 -41.83 21.04
CA VAL A 32 -7.52 -41.07 22.29
C VAL A 32 -8.98 -40.84 22.66
N VAL A 33 -9.77 -40.33 21.69
CA VAL A 33 -11.20 -40.04 21.88
C VAL A 33 -12.04 -41.33 22.04
N PHE A 34 -11.66 -42.44 21.38
CA PHE A 34 -12.35 -43.71 21.50
C PHE A 34 -12.13 -44.36 22.88
N ARG A 35 -10.93 -44.22 23.45
CA ARG A 35 -10.56 -44.83 24.74
C ARG A 35 -11.02 -44.03 25.95
N HIS A 36 -11.26 -42.76 25.81
CA HIS A 36 -11.53 -41.84 26.91
C HIS A 36 -12.68 -40.87 26.55
N GLU A 37 -13.64 -40.72 27.46
CA GLU A 37 -14.53 -39.57 27.44
C GLU A 37 -13.78 -38.42 28.14
N ILE A 38 -13.19 -37.50 27.35
CA ILE A 38 -12.21 -36.51 27.83
C ILE A 38 -12.78 -35.66 28.98
N SER A 39 -14.04 -35.27 28.88
CA SER A 39 -14.71 -34.43 29.89
C SER A 39 -14.99 -35.16 31.24
N GLU A 40 -14.92 -36.49 31.27
CA GLU A 40 -15.20 -37.31 32.46
C GLU A 40 -13.94 -37.78 33.19
N LEU A 41 -12.75 -37.53 32.65
CA LEU A 41 -11.49 -37.94 33.27
C LEU A 41 -11.24 -37.23 34.59
N LYS A 42 -10.64 -37.96 35.57
CA LYS A 42 -10.09 -37.30 36.74
C LYS A 42 -8.85 -36.51 36.38
N TYR A 43 -8.59 -35.44 37.12
CA TYR A 43 -7.50 -34.51 36.82
C TYR A 43 -6.13 -35.19 36.59
N LYS A 44 -5.74 -36.15 37.46
CA LYS A 44 -4.48 -36.90 37.31
C LYS A 44 -4.43 -37.77 36.05
N GLU A 45 -5.55 -38.37 35.68
CA GLU A 45 -5.67 -39.19 34.45
C GLU A 45 -5.56 -38.29 33.22
N PHE A 46 -6.19 -37.12 33.30
CA PHE A 46 -6.09 -36.12 32.24
C PHE A 46 -4.66 -35.56 32.09
N GLU A 47 -3.95 -35.22 33.19
CA GLU A 47 -2.56 -34.77 33.13
C GLU A 47 -1.63 -35.78 32.48
N LEU A 48 -1.80 -37.09 32.79
CA LEU A 48 -1.04 -38.15 32.13
C LEU A 48 -1.38 -38.23 30.64
N LEU A 49 -2.67 -38.27 30.31
CA LEU A 49 -3.12 -38.35 28.91
C LEU A 49 -2.61 -37.19 28.06
N ILE A 50 -2.65 -35.95 28.56
CA ILE A 50 -2.19 -34.79 27.79
C ILE A 50 -0.68 -34.81 27.60
N GLY A 51 0.08 -35.24 28.60
CA GLY A 51 1.54 -35.41 28.52
C GLY A 51 1.95 -36.43 27.46
N GLU A 52 1.35 -37.64 27.53
CA GLU A 52 1.57 -38.72 26.57
C GLU A 52 1.13 -38.30 25.15
N SER A 53 -0.04 -37.68 25.04
CA SER A 53 -0.54 -37.20 23.75
C SER A 53 0.38 -36.16 23.09
N LYS A 54 0.90 -35.22 23.88
CA LYS A 54 1.83 -34.23 23.38
C LYS A 54 3.14 -34.85 22.89
N GLN A 55 3.66 -35.84 23.63
CA GLN A 55 4.88 -36.56 23.28
C GLN A 55 4.71 -37.35 21.97
N GLU A 56 3.60 -38.06 21.83
CA GLU A 56 3.30 -38.86 20.63
C GLU A 56 3.10 -37.97 19.40
N LEU A 57 2.34 -36.86 19.52
CA LEU A 57 2.17 -35.88 18.49
C LEU A 57 3.50 -35.25 18.04
N MET A 58 4.38 -34.97 19.01
CA MET A 58 5.72 -34.49 18.73
C MET A 58 6.54 -35.54 17.95
N GLY A 59 6.41 -36.82 18.30
CA GLY A 59 7.07 -37.93 17.60
C GLY A 59 6.72 -37.97 16.10
N PHE A 60 5.44 -37.88 15.74
CA PHE A 60 4.99 -37.83 14.34
C PHE A 60 5.57 -36.60 13.59
N LEU A 61 5.56 -35.42 14.24
CA LEU A 61 6.03 -34.18 13.62
C LEU A 61 7.56 -34.17 13.47
N VAL A 62 8.31 -34.73 14.41
CA VAL A 62 9.76 -34.94 14.33
C VAL A 62 10.10 -35.94 13.23
N GLY A 63 9.36 -37.04 13.09
CA GLY A 63 9.51 -38.01 12.01
C GLY A 63 9.40 -37.31 10.62
N TYR A 64 8.35 -36.52 10.43
CA TYR A 64 8.20 -35.72 9.21
C TYR A 64 9.36 -34.74 8.98
N ALA A 65 9.83 -34.07 10.04
CA ALA A 65 10.95 -33.12 9.94
C ALA A 65 12.25 -33.80 9.51
N LEU A 66 12.52 -35.01 10.02
CA LEU A 66 13.69 -35.81 9.63
C LEU A 66 13.61 -36.27 8.18
N ASP A 67 12.46 -36.76 7.74
CA ASP A 67 12.25 -37.16 6.35
C ASP A 67 12.46 -35.96 5.40
N LEU A 68 11.93 -34.81 5.77
CA LEU A 68 12.08 -33.58 4.97
C LEU A 68 13.54 -33.10 4.93
N SER A 69 14.28 -33.23 6.04
CA SER A 69 15.70 -32.88 6.10
C SER A 69 16.55 -33.79 5.20
N ASN A 70 16.25 -35.09 5.17
CA ASN A 70 16.93 -36.05 4.27
C ASN A 70 16.68 -35.69 2.78
N ASP A 71 15.43 -35.43 2.42
CA ASP A 71 15.07 -34.98 1.05
C ASP A 71 15.80 -33.67 0.69
N TRP A 72 15.98 -32.76 1.63
CA TRP A 72 16.70 -31.51 1.42
C TRP A 72 18.21 -31.71 1.22
N GLN A 73 18.83 -32.67 1.93
CA GLN A 73 20.22 -33.06 1.69
C GLN A 73 20.41 -33.57 0.25
N GLU A 74 19.52 -34.44 -0.20
CA GLU A 74 19.58 -34.95 -1.59
C GLU A 74 19.38 -33.83 -2.62
N LEU A 75 18.41 -32.94 -2.37
CA LEU A 75 18.17 -31.77 -3.22
C LEU A 75 19.38 -30.85 -3.29
N TYR A 76 20.05 -30.61 -2.18
CA TYR A 76 21.23 -29.77 -2.13
C TYR A 76 22.33 -30.32 -3.03
N ASN A 77 22.67 -31.61 -2.88
CA ASN A 77 23.66 -32.30 -3.67
C ASN A 77 23.31 -32.26 -5.16
N TYR A 78 22.05 -32.54 -5.50
CA TYR A 78 21.55 -32.45 -6.86
C TYR A 78 21.66 -31.04 -7.43
N SER A 79 21.26 -30.03 -6.67
CA SER A 79 21.27 -28.64 -7.13
C SER A 79 22.68 -28.12 -7.37
N TYR A 80 23.63 -28.44 -6.50
CA TYR A 80 25.05 -28.11 -6.70
C TYR A 80 25.62 -28.74 -7.96
N THR A 81 25.43 -30.07 -8.12
CA THR A 81 25.89 -30.82 -9.29
C THR A 81 25.24 -30.34 -10.59
N LEU A 82 24.01 -29.84 -10.53
CA LEU A 82 23.33 -29.32 -11.71
C LEU A 82 24.01 -28.04 -12.23
N GLU A 83 24.45 -27.15 -11.35
CA GLU A 83 25.12 -25.91 -11.77
C GLU A 83 26.45 -26.22 -12.51
N THR A 84 27.18 -27.28 -12.12
CA THR A 84 28.40 -27.69 -12.83
C THR A 84 28.11 -28.12 -14.28
N LYS A 85 26.92 -28.70 -14.52
CA LYS A 85 26.49 -29.14 -15.86
C LYS A 85 25.87 -28.02 -16.70
N MET A 86 25.63 -26.85 -16.13
CA MET A 86 25.04 -25.72 -16.83
C MET A 86 26.07 -24.70 -17.33
N VAL A 87 27.32 -24.86 -16.97
CA VAL A 87 28.43 -24.04 -17.47
C VAL A 87 28.84 -24.54 -18.84
N ASP A 88 29.22 -23.63 -19.74
CA ASP A 88 29.66 -23.95 -21.08
C ASP A 88 30.92 -24.85 -21.07
N ASP A 89 31.00 -25.79 -21.99
CA ASP A 89 32.09 -26.82 -22.06
C ASP A 89 33.51 -26.22 -22.06
N ASP A 90 33.67 -25.04 -22.65
CA ASP A 90 34.96 -24.33 -22.70
C ASP A 90 35.42 -23.77 -21.34
N LYS A 91 34.58 -23.77 -20.35
CA LYS A 91 34.88 -23.29 -18.99
C LYS A 91 34.90 -24.39 -17.95
N LEU A 92 34.54 -25.62 -18.30
CA LEU A 92 34.50 -26.74 -17.36
C LEU A 92 35.85 -26.98 -16.66
N ASP A 93 36.96 -26.87 -17.39
CA ASP A 93 38.31 -27.07 -16.85
C ASP A 93 38.73 -25.95 -15.87
N THR A 94 38.03 -24.86 -15.82
CA THR A 94 38.32 -23.73 -14.90
C THR A 94 37.47 -23.75 -13.63
N LEU A 95 36.52 -24.70 -13.50
CA LEU A 95 35.66 -24.81 -12.33
C LEU A 95 36.37 -25.45 -11.14
N ASN A 96 36.19 -24.85 -9.98
CA ASN A 96 36.45 -25.46 -8.69
C ASN A 96 35.22 -26.24 -8.23
N ILE A 97 35.25 -27.56 -8.40
CA ILE A 97 34.16 -28.45 -7.99
C ILE A 97 34.53 -29.06 -6.64
N ASN A 98 33.86 -28.63 -5.59
CA ASN A 98 34.00 -29.15 -4.24
C ASN A 98 32.88 -30.14 -3.91
N GLU A 99 33.00 -30.88 -2.82
CA GLU A 99 31.89 -31.68 -2.29
C GLU A 99 30.75 -30.75 -1.81
N PRO A 100 29.49 -31.06 -2.17
CA PRO A 100 28.36 -30.32 -1.64
C PRO A 100 28.28 -30.45 -0.12
N GLN A 101 28.22 -29.33 0.60
CA GLN A 101 28.18 -29.26 2.05
C GLN A 101 26.86 -28.66 2.52
N PHE A 102 25.85 -29.51 2.64
CA PHE A 102 24.56 -29.09 3.23
C PHE A 102 24.70 -28.94 4.74
N ASP A 103 24.29 -27.80 5.24
CA ASP A 103 24.18 -27.52 6.66
C ASP A 103 22.81 -26.87 6.96
N ALA A 104 21.96 -27.66 7.62
CA ALA A 104 20.62 -27.21 8.03
C ALA A 104 20.64 -26.15 9.14
N ASP A 105 21.80 -25.94 9.79
CA ASP A 105 22.03 -24.91 10.80
C ASP A 105 22.68 -23.65 10.24
N SER A 106 22.94 -23.60 8.94
CA SER A 106 23.34 -22.37 8.28
C SER A 106 22.27 -21.28 8.38
N PRO A 107 22.63 -20.04 8.83
CA PRO A 107 21.69 -18.94 8.96
C PRO A 107 21.09 -18.53 7.62
N ILE A 108 19.77 -18.39 7.57
CA ILE A 108 19.03 -17.94 6.39
C ILE A 108 18.55 -16.48 6.54
N LYS A 109 18.39 -15.80 5.40
CA LYS A 109 17.80 -14.45 5.34
C LYS A 109 16.49 -14.50 4.57
N LEU A 110 15.38 -14.50 5.29
CA LEU A 110 14.06 -14.18 4.72
C LEU A 110 13.71 -12.75 5.11
N SER A 111 12.93 -12.04 4.32
CA SER A 111 12.66 -10.59 4.43
C SER A 111 12.33 -10.07 5.84
N ALA A 112 11.78 -10.90 6.72
CA ALA A 112 11.43 -10.55 8.09
C ALA A 112 12.19 -11.35 9.16
N GLN A 113 13.00 -12.34 8.78
CA GLN A 113 13.72 -13.22 9.70
C GLN A 113 15.18 -13.33 9.26
N VAL A 114 16.08 -12.80 10.08
CA VAL A 114 17.52 -12.87 9.87
C VAL A 114 18.13 -13.79 10.91
N GLY A 115 18.93 -14.76 10.48
CA GLY A 115 19.68 -15.64 11.38
C GLY A 115 18.90 -16.87 11.91
N VAL A 116 17.72 -17.17 11.35
CA VAL A 116 16.99 -18.42 11.64
C VAL A 116 17.53 -19.55 10.78
N THR A 117 17.59 -20.77 11.29
CA THR A 117 18.06 -21.96 10.57
C THR A 117 16.91 -22.87 10.15
N LEU A 118 17.14 -23.80 9.20
CA LEU A 118 16.13 -24.78 8.81
C LEU A 118 15.75 -25.68 9.98
N ASN A 119 16.72 -26.12 10.79
CA ASN A 119 16.47 -26.92 11.97
C ASN A 119 15.61 -26.18 12.99
N GLN A 120 15.84 -24.90 13.22
CA GLN A 120 14.99 -24.08 14.10
C GLN A 120 13.56 -23.94 13.57
N ILE A 121 13.37 -23.81 12.25
CA ILE A 121 12.04 -23.76 11.64
C ILE A 121 11.31 -25.08 11.84
N LEU A 122 11.97 -26.21 11.64
CA LEU A 122 11.39 -27.55 11.84
C LEU A 122 11.04 -27.82 13.29
N ALA A 123 11.96 -27.53 14.23
CA ALA A 123 11.73 -27.69 15.66
C ALA A 123 10.54 -26.84 16.15
N LYS A 124 10.50 -25.59 15.75
CA LYS A 124 9.40 -24.67 16.07
C LYS A 124 8.06 -25.16 15.51
N PHE A 125 8.05 -25.68 14.29
CA PHE A 125 6.84 -26.27 13.72
C PHE A 125 6.32 -27.44 14.56
N GLY A 126 7.18 -28.38 14.94
CA GLY A 126 6.81 -29.52 15.79
C GLY A 126 6.21 -29.08 17.12
N ASP A 127 6.87 -28.16 17.82
CA ASP A 127 6.42 -27.66 19.12
C ASP A 127 5.09 -26.87 19.03
N GLU A 128 4.98 -25.95 18.07
CA GLU A 128 3.76 -25.16 17.89
C GLU A 128 2.54 -26.03 17.54
N GLN A 129 2.70 -27.01 16.63
CA GLN A 129 1.57 -27.82 16.20
C GLN A 129 1.14 -28.84 17.27
N SER A 130 2.09 -29.50 17.93
CA SER A 130 1.79 -30.40 19.05
C SER A 130 1.12 -29.65 20.20
N THR A 131 1.62 -28.46 20.53
CA THR A 131 1.03 -27.61 21.58
C THR A 131 -0.38 -27.14 21.20
N GLN A 132 -0.63 -26.77 19.94
CA GLN A 132 -1.96 -26.32 19.48
C GLN A 132 -3.01 -27.45 19.61
N ILE A 133 -2.66 -28.68 19.25
CA ILE A 133 -3.54 -29.83 19.37
C ILE A 133 -3.76 -30.16 20.86
N SER A 134 -2.71 -30.19 21.68
CA SER A 134 -2.80 -30.43 23.12
C SER A 134 -3.66 -29.39 23.83
N ASN A 135 -3.55 -28.11 23.42
CA ASN A 135 -4.41 -27.05 23.95
C ASN A 135 -5.89 -27.25 23.59
N ALA A 136 -6.20 -27.81 22.43
CA ALA A 136 -7.58 -28.11 22.06
C ALA A 136 -8.16 -29.23 22.94
N ILE A 137 -7.37 -30.28 23.26
CA ILE A 137 -7.75 -31.33 24.18
C ILE A 137 -7.96 -30.75 25.59
N SER A 138 -7.05 -29.90 26.06
CA SER A 138 -7.16 -29.22 27.36
C SER A 138 -8.37 -28.30 27.45
N TYR A 139 -8.68 -27.61 26.37
CA TYR A 139 -9.85 -26.74 26.24
C TYR A 139 -11.15 -27.56 26.34
N ALA A 140 -11.22 -28.71 25.67
CA ALA A 140 -12.37 -29.61 25.74
C ALA A 140 -12.60 -30.14 27.18
N TYR A 141 -11.53 -30.60 27.84
CA TYR A 141 -11.57 -31.04 29.23
C TYR A 141 -12.09 -29.94 30.17
N THR A 142 -11.48 -28.76 30.12
CA THR A 142 -11.79 -27.63 31.01
C THR A 142 -13.22 -27.11 30.84
N ASN A 143 -13.77 -27.17 29.63
CA ASN A 143 -15.11 -26.66 29.31
C ASN A 143 -16.19 -27.77 29.28
N GLY A 144 -15.85 -29.02 29.64
CA GLY A 144 -16.79 -30.13 29.61
C GLY A 144 -17.36 -30.44 28.23
N LEU A 145 -16.56 -30.24 27.17
CA LEU A 145 -17.00 -30.53 25.81
C LEU A 145 -17.05 -32.03 25.55
N THR A 146 -17.99 -32.42 24.72
CA THR A 146 -18.07 -33.79 24.22
C THR A 146 -16.91 -34.13 23.29
N ASN A 147 -16.57 -35.40 23.18
CA ASN A 147 -15.59 -35.89 22.22
C ASN A 147 -15.92 -35.49 20.79
N GLN A 148 -17.20 -35.39 20.42
CA GLN A 148 -17.63 -34.95 19.11
C GLN A 148 -17.30 -33.48 18.85
N GLU A 149 -17.48 -32.62 19.86
CA GLU A 149 -17.10 -31.19 19.76
C GLU A 149 -15.57 -31.04 19.67
N LEU A 150 -14.80 -31.81 20.42
CA LEU A 150 -13.34 -31.84 20.30
C LEU A 150 -12.90 -32.26 18.89
N ILE A 151 -13.50 -33.30 18.30
CA ILE A 151 -13.23 -33.74 16.94
C ILE A 151 -13.52 -32.61 15.94
N GLN A 152 -14.60 -31.83 16.13
CA GLN A 152 -14.92 -30.71 15.28
C GLN A 152 -13.88 -29.57 15.38
N ILE A 153 -13.34 -29.29 16.55
CA ILE A 153 -12.26 -28.34 16.75
C ILE A 153 -11.00 -28.79 16.01
N ILE A 154 -10.65 -30.06 16.10
CA ILE A 154 -9.44 -30.61 15.53
C ILE A 154 -9.55 -30.76 14.00
N ARG A 155 -10.59 -31.43 13.52
CA ARG A 155 -10.79 -31.71 12.08
C ARG A 155 -11.45 -30.58 11.32
N GLY A 156 -12.21 -29.74 12.01
CA GLY A 156 -13.06 -28.73 11.41
C GLY A 156 -14.51 -29.21 11.21
N THR A 157 -15.35 -28.28 10.78
CA THR A 157 -16.78 -28.50 10.60
C THR A 157 -17.14 -28.81 9.15
N ARG A 158 -18.13 -29.71 8.95
CA ARG A 158 -18.66 -30.02 7.62
C ARG A 158 -19.22 -28.76 6.91
N LYS A 159 -19.82 -27.86 7.67
CA LYS A 159 -20.34 -26.57 7.17
C LYS A 159 -19.27 -25.75 6.47
N ASN A 160 -18.05 -25.75 7.02
CA ASN A 160 -16.90 -25.03 6.50
C ASN A 160 -15.98 -25.93 5.66
N ARG A 161 -16.48 -27.08 5.19
CA ARG A 161 -15.73 -28.06 4.40
C ARG A 161 -14.39 -28.43 5.05
N TYR A 162 -14.37 -28.54 6.37
CA TYR A 162 -13.22 -28.88 7.20
C TYR A 162 -12.03 -27.90 7.08
N GLN A 163 -12.27 -26.66 6.60
CA GLN A 163 -11.22 -25.64 6.44
C GLN A 163 -10.90 -24.88 7.74
N ASP A 164 -11.73 -25.01 8.75
CA ASP A 164 -11.68 -24.34 10.06
C ASP A 164 -11.03 -25.19 11.16
N GLY A 165 -10.58 -26.39 10.86
CA GLY A 165 -9.93 -27.30 11.82
C GLY A 165 -8.44 -27.04 12.02
N ILE A 166 -7.92 -27.46 13.19
CA ILE A 166 -6.48 -27.38 13.52
C ILE A 166 -5.65 -28.17 12.50
N LEU A 167 -6.07 -29.40 12.13
CA LEU A 167 -5.33 -30.24 11.17
C LEU A 167 -5.16 -29.57 9.80
N GLN A 168 -6.15 -28.80 9.38
CA GLN A 168 -6.05 -28.04 8.13
C GLN A 168 -5.02 -26.90 8.24
N THR A 169 -4.95 -26.25 9.41
CA THR A 169 -3.94 -25.21 9.67
C THR A 169 -2.54 -25.83 9.73
N THR A 170 -2.38 -26.95 10.41
CA THR A 170 -1.14 -27.73 10.47
C THR A 170 -0.67 -28.13 9.07
N THR A 171 -1.59 -28.61 8.22
CA THR A 171 -1.29 -28.96 6.83
C THR A 171 -0.79 -27.75 6.03
N ARG A 172 -1.40 -26.58 6.21
CA ARG A 172 -0.95 -25.33 5.54
C ARG A 172 0.44 -24.90 6.00
N HIS A 173 0.74 -25.04 7.30
CA HIS A 173 2.07 -24.73 7.84
C HIS A 173 3.12 -25.71 7.31
N ALA A 174 2.88 -27.03 7.36
CA ALA A 174 3.76 -28.03 6.80
C ALA A 174 4.08 -27.77 5.31
N LYS A 175 3.05 -27.45 4.53
CA LYS A 175 3.22 -27.08 3.12
C LYS A 175 4.08 -25.84 2.93
N THR A 176 3.90 -24.82 3.76
CA THR A 176 4.69 -23.59 3.71
C THR A 176 6.16 -23.86 4.02
N ILE A 177 6.44 -24.73 5.01
CA ILE A 177 7.79 -25.14 5.40
C ILE A 177 8.45 -25.95 4.29
N ALA A 178 7.76 -26.97 3.76
CA ALA A 178 8.28 -27.78 2.66
C ALA A 178 8.63 -26.90 1.43
N HIS A 179 7.73 -25.99 1.03
CA HIS A 179 7.96 -25.12 -0.12
C HIS A 179 9.10 -24.13 0.10
N THR A 180 9.15 -23.50 1.28
CA THR A 180 10.14 -22.47 1.59
C THR A 180 11.51 -23.08 1.82
N GLY A 181 11.59 -24.17 2.60
CA GLY A 181 12.85 -24.91 2.85
C GLY A 181 13.45 -25.44 1.55
N THR A 182 12.65 -26.05 0.69
CA THR A 182 13.11 -26.50 -0.65
C THR A 182 13.72 -25.34 -1.46
N ALA A 183 13.11 -24.15 -1.43
CA ALA A 183 13.67 -22.98 -2.12
C ALA A 183 14.96 -22.47 -1.48
N ILE A 184 15.06 -22.51 -0.15
CA ILE A 184 16.26 -22.14 0.61
C ILE A 184 17.41 -23.09 0.24
N VAL A 185 17.17 -24.39 0.32
CA VAL A 185 18.19 -25.43 0.06
C VAL A 185 18.74 -25.33 -1.36
N ALA A 186 17.85 -25.23 -2.36
CA ALA A 186 18.28 -25.05 -3.75
C ALA A 186 19.05 -23.73 -3.95
N SER A 187 18.70 -22.68 -3.24
CA SER A 187 19.43 -21.40 -3.29
C SER A 187 20.79 -21.49 -2.63
N GLN A 188 20.90 -22.14 -1.46
CA GLN A 188 22.16 -22.32 -0.74
C GLN A 188 23.14 -23.18 -1.53
N ALA A 189 22.69 -24.24 -2.18
CA ALA A 189 23.54 -25.06 -3.05
C ALA A 189 24.16 -24.24 -4.19
N LYS A 190 23.37 -23.39 -4.83
CA LYS A 190 23.86 -22.45 -5.86
C LYS A 190 24.81 -21.39 -5.28
N GLN A 191 24.57 -20.93 -4.06
CA GLN A 191 25.45 -19.97 -3.37
C GLN A 191 26.80 -20.61 -3.05
N GLN A 192 26.85 -21.89 -2.62
CA GLN A 192 28.10 -22.62 -2.46
C GLN A 192 28.86 -22.69 -3.79
N PHE A 193 28.19 -23.09 -4.88
CA PHE A 193 28.82 -23.13 -6.20
C PHE A 193 29.37 -21.77 -6.63
N ILE A 194 28.65 -20.67 -6.37
CA ILE A 194 29.17 -19.31 -6.63
C ILE A 194 30.39 -19.01 -5.79
N HIS A 195 30.37 -19.36 -4.50
CA HIS A 195 31.48 -19.13 -3.60
C HIS A 195 32.74 -19.89 -4.05
N ASP A 196 32.57 -21.14 -4.47
CA ASP A 196 33.69 -21.99 -4.92
C ASP A 196 34.28 -21.49 -6.25
N ASN A 197 33.52 -20.74 -7.06
CA ASN A 197 33.88 -20.28 -8.39
C ASN A 197 33.80 -18.75 -8.58
N LYS A 198 34.02 -17.99 -7.50
CA LYS A 198 33.89 -16.50 -7.50
C LYS A 198 34.81 -15.80 -8.50
N ASP A 199 35.87 -16.43 -8.93
CA ASP A 199 36.86 -15.83 -9.84
C ASP A 199 36.30 -15.70 -11.27
N ILE A 200 35.41 -16.59 -11.68
CA ILE A 200 34.79 -16.60 -13.00
C ILE A 200 33.32 -16.11 -12.99
N ILE A 201 32.66 -16.13 -11.84
CA ILE A 201 31.29 -15.70 -11.70
C ILE A 201 31.24 -14.20 -11.38
N LYS A 202 30.48 -13.44 -12.14
CA LYS A 202 30.34 -11.97 -12.02
C LYS A 202 29.14 -11.52 -11.21
N GLY A 203 28.10 -12.34 -11.16
CA GLY A 203 26.87 -11.97 -10.45
C GLY A 203 25.77 -13.00 -10.61
N ILE A 204 24.59 -12.57 -10.23
CA ILE A 204 23.34 -13.35 -10.40
C ILE A 204 22.30 -12.52 -11.14
N LYS A 205 21.42 -13.18 -11.87
CA LYS A 205 20.21 -12.59 -12.46
C LYS A 205 18.99 -13.20 -11.82
N VAL A 206 18.15 -12.38 -11.21
CA VAL A 206 16.92 -12.83 -10.55
C VAL A 206 15.86 -13.21 -11.57
N ILE A 207 15.20 -14.34 -11.34
CA ILE A 207 14.12 -14.86 -12.18
C ILE A 207 12.88 -15.11 -11.32
N ALA A 208 11.83 -14.30 -11.50
CA ALA A 208 10.55 -14.50 -10.84
C ALA A 208 9.58 -15.28 -11.73
N THR A 209 8.52 -15.83 -11.16
CA THR A 209 7.45 -16.49 -11.92
C THR A 209 6.53 -15.44 -12.54
N LEU A 210 6.16 -15.59 -13.82
CA LEU A 210 5.23 -14.68 -14.50
C LEU A 210 3.78 -15.13 -14.30
N ASP A 211 3.21 -14.77 -13.15
CA ASP A 211 1.80 -15.05 -12.81
C ASP A 211 1.24 -14.07 -11.74
N LEU A 212 -0.07 -14.23 -11.40
CA LEU A 212 -0.77 -13.41 -10.40
C LEU A 212 -0.20 -13.49 -8.99
N ARG A 213 0.35 -14.63 -8.60
CA ARG A 213 0.79 -14.91 -7.23
C ARG A 213 2.18 -14.37 -6.92
N THR A 214 2.89 -13.83 -7.90
CA THR A 214 4.22 -13.27 -7.73
C THR A 214 4.15 -12.01 -6.88
N SER A 215 4.89 -11.99 -5.79
CA SER A 215 4.88 -10.88 -4.81
C SER A 215 5.51 -9.60 -5.36
N GLY A 216 5.25 -8.46 -4.69
CA GLY A 216 5.79 -7.16 -5.08
C GLY A 216 7.32 -7.12 -5.15
N ILE A 217 8.00 -7.74 -4.17
CA ILE A 217 9.47 -7.82 -4.15
C ILE A 217 10.00 -8.67 -5.31
N CYS A 218 9.38 -9.83 -5.57
CA CYS A 218 9.79 -10.70 -6.66
C CYS A 218 9.60 -10.02 -8.02
N ARG A 219 8.47 -9.31 -8.22
CA ARG A 219 8.23 -8.52 -9.44
C ARG A 219 9.24 -7.40 -9.64
N HIS A 220 9.64 -6.76 -8.53
CA HIS A 220 10.61 -5.66 -8.56
C HIS A 220 12.01 -6.15 -8.92
N LEU A 221 12.43 -7.28 -8.36
CA LEU A 221 13.76 -7.83 -8.57
C LEU A 221 13.90 -8.64 -9.87
N ASP A 222 12.80 -9.02 -10.52
CA ASP A 222 12.82 -9.84 -11.73
C ASP A 222 13.64 -9.22 -12.85
N GLY A 223 14.60 -9.96 -13.36
CA GLY A 223 15.54 -9.53 -14.39
C GLY A 223 16.72 -8.68 -13.87
N GLU A 224 16.76 -8.35 -12.58
CA GLU A 224 17.86 -7.60 -11.99
C GLU A 224 19.14 -8.44 -11.98
N ILE A 225 20.23 -7.83 -12.47
CA ILE A 225 21.58 -8.45 -12.42
C ILE A 225 22.34 -7.78 -11.27
N MET A 226 22.74 -8.57 -10.29
CA MET A 226 23.46 -8.10 -9.11
C MET A 226 24.88 -8.68 -9.07
N PRO A 227 25.93 -7.87 -8.85
CA PRO A 227 27.27 -8.37 -8.55
C PRO A 227 27.25 -9.26 -7.31
N ILE A 228 28.17 -10.24 -7.21
CA ILE A 228 28.20 -11.25 -6.13
C ILE A 228 28.23 -10.59 -4.75
N ASP A 229 29.04 -9.55 -4.57
CA ASP A 229 29.25 -8.83 -3.31
C ASP A 229 28.02 -8.07 -2.83
N LYS A 230 27.05 -7.79 -3.72
CA LYS A 230 25.80 -7.08 -3.44
C LYS A 230 24.56 -7.93 -3.68
N ALA A 231 24.73 -9.19 -4.03
CA ALA A 231 23.65 -10.08 -4.38
C ALA A 231 22.72 -10.37 -3.19
N VAL A 232 21.43 -10.22 -3.42
CA VAL A 232 20.37 -10.66 -2.50
C VAL A 232 19.70 -11.88 -3.13
N TYR A 233 19.89 -13.02 -2.52
CA TYR A 233 19.45 -14.29 -3.05
C TYR A 233 18.00 -14.61 -2.67
N PRO A 234 17.15 -15.17 -3.57
CA PRO A 234 15.89 -15.76 -3.19
C PRO A 234 16.10 -17.03 -2.33
N PRO A 235 15.12 -17.44 -1.50
CA PRO A 235 13.76 -16.89 -1.42
C PRO A 235 13.69 -15.57 -0.63
N TYR A 236 12.86 -14.64 -1.09
CA TYR A 236 12.69 -13.33 -0.43
C TYR A 236 11.61 -13.35 0.66
N HIS A 237 10.73 -14.34 0.65
CA HIS A 237 9.61 -14.49 1.58
C HIS A 237 9.14 -15.95 1.60
N TYR A 238 8.30 -16.31 2.54
CA TYR A 238 7.66 -17.64 2.60
C TYR A 238 6.90 -17.95 1.30
N ASN A 239 6.97 -19.22 0.86
CA ASN A 239 6.39 -19.69 -0.40
C ASN A 239 6.92 -18.94 -1.65
N CYS A 240 8.11 -18.38 -1.59
CA CYS A 240 8.75 -17.75 -2.73
C CYS A 240 9.02 -18.76 -3.85
N ARG A 241 8.73 -18.34 -5.10
CA ARG A 241 8.97 -19.15 -6.31
C ARG A 241 10.03 -18.55 -7.23
N SER A 242 10.65 -17.44 -6.79
CA SER A 242 11.77 -16.85 -7.50
C SER A 242 13.02 -17.72 -7.36
N SER A 243 13.83 -17.70 -8.39
CA SER A 243 15.18 -18.30 -8.44
C SER A 243 16.13 -17.29 -9.05
N PHE A 244 17.35 -17.72 -9.38
CA PHE A 244 18.31 -16.89 -10.09
C PHE A 244 19.15 -17.73 -11.05
N GLU A 245 19.68 -17.06 -12.04
CA GLU A 245 20.69 -17.58 -12.97
C GLU A 245 22.06 -17.04 -12.56
N ILE A 246 23.11 -17.83 -12.74
CA ILE A 246 24.49 -17.42 -12.49
C ILE A 246 25.00 -16.68 -13.73
N VAL A 247 25.61 -15.53 -13.51
CA VAL A 247 26.16 -14.65 -14.55
C VAL A 247 27.69 -14.75 -14.55
N TYR A 248 28.26 -15.17 -15.64
CA TYR A 248 29.71 -15.28 -15.90
C TYR A 248 30.10 -14.53 -17.17
N ASP A 249 31.37 -14.43 -17.49
CA ASP A 249 31.83 -13.77 -18.72
C ASP A 249 31.26 -14.50 -19.95
N GLY A 250 30.59 -13.77 -20.84
CA GLY A 250 29.91 -14.32 -22.01
C GLY A 250 28.50 -14.86 -21.74
N TYR A 251 27.97 -14.70 -20.52
CA TYR A 251 26.61 -15.12 -20.18
C TYR A 251 25.57 -14.56 -21.16
N GLN A 252 24.73 -15.42 -21.66
CA GLN A 252 23.60 -15.08 -22.51
C GLN A 252 22.29 -15.52 -21.84
N SER A 253 21.40 -14.58 -21.61
CA SER A 253 20.08 -14.90 -21.09
C SER A 253 19.34 -15.84 -22.03
N PRO A 254 18.61 -16.84 -21.50
CA PRO A 254 17.75 -17.70 -22.32
C PRO A 254 16.80 -16.85 -23.17
N LYS A 255 16.53 -17.27 -24.41
CA LYS A 255 15.63 -16.55 -25.33
C LYS A 255 14.16 -16.60 -24.92
N GLN A 256 13.79 -17.56 -24.07
CA GLN A 256 12.42 -17.83 -23.65
C GLN A 256 12.36 -18.14 -22.16
N ARG A 257 11.21 -17.88 -21.55
CA ARG A 257 10.89 -18.26 -20.17
C ARG A 257 9.43 -18.71 -20.03
N THR A 258 9.12 -19.37 -18.92
CA THR A 258 7.77 -19.86 -18.63
C THR A 258 6.93 -18.77 -17.97
N SER A 259 5.66 -18.65 -18.39
CA SER A 259 4.63 -17.83 -17.76
C SER A 259 3.38 -18.68 -17.50
N MET A 260 2.36 -18.10 -16.89
CA MET A 260 1.05 -18.74 -16.77
C MET A 260 0.40 -19.01 -18.15
N ASP A 261 0.77 -18.24 -19.16
CA ASP A 261 0.25 -18.37 -20.52
C ASP A 261 1.07 -19.38 -21.36
N GLY A 262 2.02 -20.11 -20.73
CA GLY A 262 2.93 -21.03 -21.37
C GLY A 262 4.33 -20.43 -21.57
N VAL A 263 5.01 -20.83 -22.66
CA VAL A 263 6.36 -20.35 -22.98
C VAL A 263 6.26 -19.01 -23.70
N VAL A 264 6.93 -18.00 -23.18
CA VAL A 264 6.97 -16.64 -23.74
C VAL A 264 8.40 -16.20 -24.03
N LYS A 265 8.58 -15.13 -24.82
CA LYS A 265 9.87 -14.47 -24.99
C LYS A 265 10.41 -14.07 -23.63
N ASN A 266 11.74 -14.15 -23.46
CA ASN A 266 12.37 -13.67 -22.22
C ASN A 266 12.19 -12.16 -22.06
N GLN A 267 11.53 -11.78 -20.99
CA GLN A 267 11.14 -10.42 -20.63
C GLN A 267 10.93 -10.34 -19.13
N THR A 268 11.07 -9.17 -18.54
CA THR A 268 10.83 -8.96 -17.11
C THR A 268 9.34 -9.08 -16.76
N TYR A 269 9.03 -9.21 -15.46
CA TYR A 269 7.65 -9.31 -14.99
C TYR A 269 6.79 -8.13 -15.46
N TYR A 270 7.30 -6.91 -15.34
CA TYR A 270 6.53 -5.72 -15.73
C TYR A 270 6.40 -5.56 -17.25
N GLU A 271 7.39 -6.00 -18.05
CA GLU A 271 7.26 -6.06 -19.52
C GLU A 271 6.17 -7.07 -19.92
N TRP A 272 6.15 -8.24 -19.28
CA TRP A 272 5.10 -9.23 -19.47
C TRP A 272 3.74 -8.70 -19.02
N LEU A 273 3.67 -8.08 -17.83
CA LEU A 273 2.43 -7.51 -17.27
C LEU A 273 1.84 -6.43 -18.18
N LYS A 274 2.68 -5.65 -18.87
CA LYS A 274 2.24 -4.60 -19.81
C LYS A 274 1.37 -5.16 -20.94
N ASN A 275 1.62 -6.40 -21.33
CA ASN A 275 0.91 -7.09 -22.40
C ASN A 275 -0.34 -7.87 -21.89
N GLN A 276 -0.60 -7.87 -20.58
CA GLN A 276 -1.76 -8.53 -20.00
C GLN A 276 -3.02 -7.64 -20.07
N PRO A 277 -4.23 -8.23 -20.08
CA PRO A 277 -5.48 -7.48 -20.05
C PRO A 277 -5.56 -6.50 -18.86
N ALA A 278 -6.27 -5.38 -19.04
CA ALA A 278 -6.40 -4.34 -18.01
C ALA A 278 -6.94 -4.88 -16.68
N GLN A 279 -7.90 -5.80 -16.72
CA GLN A 279 -8.45 -6.46 -15.53
C GLN A 279 -7.37 -7.24 -14.77
N TYR A 280 -6.50 -7.94 -15.48
CA TYR A 280 -5.37 -8.67 -14.88
C TYR A 280 -4.38 -7.71 -14.22
N GLN A 281 -4.04 -6.61 -14.90
CA GLN A 281 -3.17 -5.58 -14.34
C GLN A 281 -3.78 -4.94 -13.09
N ASP A 282 -5.10 -4.73 -13.06
CA ASP A 282 -5.84 -4.21 -11.90
C ASP A 282 -5.80 -5.19 -10.72
N GLU A 283 -5.87 -6.50 -10.98
CA GLU A 283 -5.77 -7.54 -9.94
C GLU A 283 -4.37 -7.61 -9.34
N VAL A 284 -3.32 -7.52 -10.17
CA VAL A 284 -1.92 -7.59 -9.74
C VAL A 284 -1.48 -6.34 -8.98
N LEU A 285 -1.82 -5.14 -9.46
CA LEU A 285 -1.28 -3.88 -8.97
C LEU A 285 -2.26 -3.10 -8.07
N GLY A 286 -3.53 -3.48 -8.10
CA GLY A 286 -4.63 -2.65 -7.64
C GLY A 286 -4.96 -1.54 -8.64
N LYS A 287 -6.24 -1.18 -8.77
CA LYS A 287 -6.80 -0.29 -9.82
C LYS A 287 -6.00 1.00 -10.03
N THR A 288 -5.58 1.65 -8.95
CA THR A 288 -4.88 2.95 -9.04
C THR A 288 -3.47 2.81 -9.62
N ARG A 289 -2.67 1.86 -9.14
CA ARG A 289 -1.31 1.63 -9.67
C ARG A 289 -1.36 1.09 -11.10
N ALA A 290 -2.33 0.23 -11.42
CA ALA A 290 -2.53 -0.29 -12.76
C ALA A 290 -2.89 0.81 -13.75
N LYS A 291 -3.78 1.74 -13.36
CA LYS A 291 -4.08 2.93 -14.17
C LYS A 291 -2.85 3.81 -14.39
N LEU A 292 -2.05 4.04 -13.34
CA LEU A 292 -0.77 4.76 -13.47
C LEU A 292 0.19 4.04 -14.41
N PHE A 293 0.25 2.71 -14.36
CA PHE A 293 1.08 1.88 -15.22
C PHE A 293 0.70 1.99 -16.69
N ARG A 294 -0.60 1.94 -17.00
CA ARG A 294 -1.12 2.04 -18.38
C ARG A 294 -1.03 3.45 -18.94
N ASP A 295 -1.53 4.42 -18.16
CA ASP A 295 -1.88 5.76 -18.66
C ASP A 295 -0.87 6.83 -18.24
N GLY A 296 0.04 6.54 -17.30
CA GLY A 296 1.01 7.50 -16.77
C GLY A 296 2.13 7.90 -17.76
N GLY A 297 2.33 7.11 -18.81
CA GLY A 297 3.33 7.38 -19.85
C GLY A 297 4.77 7.16 -19.40
N MET A 298 4.98 6.40 -18.33
CA MET A 298 6.30 6.00 -17.85
C MET A 298 6.82 4.78 -18.61
N THR A 299 8.16 4.61 -18.64
CA THR A 299 8.76 3.34 -19.04
C THR A 299 8.48 2.27 -18.00
N VAL A 300 8.59 1.00 -18.40
CA VAL A 300 8.42 -0.15 -17.49
C VAL A 300 9.44 -0.11 -16.36
N GLU A 301 10.68 0.21 -16.66
CA GLU A 301 11.79 0.31 -15.70
C GLU A 301 11.51 1.42 -14.67
N ARG A 302 11.02 2.58 -15.14
CA ARG A 302 10.69 3.67 -14.23
C ARG A 302 9.52 3.33 -13.33
N PHE A 303 8.48 2.69 -13.86
CA PHE A 303 7.35 2.21 -13.05
C PHE A 303 7.80 1.17 -12.02
N ARG A 304 8.67 0.22 -12.41
CA ARG A 304 9.28 -0.77 -11.52
C ARG A 304 10.01 -0.09 -10.36
N ALA A 305 10.87 0.88 -10.64
CA ALA A 305 11.65 1.61 -9.63
C ALA A 305 10.78 2.37 -8.61
N LEU A 306 9.53 2.67 -8.96
CA LEU A 306 8.56 3.34 -8.07
C LEU A 306 7.75 2.39 -7.18
N GLN A 307 7.94 1.07 -7.28
CA GLN A 307 7.13 0.14 -6.49
C GLN A 307 7.63 -0.04 -5.07
N LEU A 308 8.95 -0.05 -4.90
CA LEU A 308 9.61 -0.30 -3.61
C LEU A 308 10.72 0.73 -3.38
N ASP A 309 11.00 1.02 -2.12
CA ASP A 309 12.18 1.77 -1.70
C ASP A 309 13.43 0.87 -1.62
N LYS A 310 14.58 1.45 -1.22
CA LYS A 310 15.85 0.74 -1.05
C LYS A 310 15.84 -0.37 0.02
N HIS A 311 14.81 -0.41 0.86
CA HIS A 311 14.59 -1.42 1.90
C HIS A 311 13.50 -2.42 1.51
N PHE A 312 13.09 -2.44 0.24
CA PHE A 312 12.00 -3.25 -0.31
C PHE A 312 10.63 -2.98 0.32
N THR A 313 10.44 -1.80 0.92
CA THR A 313 9.15 -1.35 1.45
C THR A 313 8.32 -0.73 0.32
N PRO A 314 7.04 -1.10 0.17
CA PRO A 314 6.18 -0.51 -0.86
C PRO A 314 6.02 1.01 -0.69
N LEU A 315 6.32 1.77 -1.75
CA LEU A 315 6.04 3.20 -1.77
C LEU A 315 4.53 3.45 -1.74
N THR A 316 4.11 4.45 -0.98
CA THR A 316 2.71 4.91 -1.01
C THR A 316 2.40 5.64 -2.32
N LEU A 317 1.12 5.74 -2.68
CA LEU A 317 0.71 6.51 -3.87
C LEU A 317 1.10 8.00 -3.78
N GLU A 318 1.16 8.54 -2.56
CA GLU A 318 1.60 9.93 -2.33
C GLU A 318 3.10 10.09 -2.58
N GLN A 319 3.92 9.16 -2.09
CA GLN A 319 5.36 9.13 -2.39
C GLN A 319 5.61 8.97 -3.89
N MET A 320 4.90 8.04 -4.54
CA MET A 320 5.00 7.87 -5.99
C MET A 320 4.59 9.15 -6.75
N ARG A 321 3.55 9.84 -6.30
CA ARG A 321 3.10 11.12 -6.88
C ARG A 321 4.13 12.22 -6.70
N ALA A 322 4.78 12.29 -5.54
CA ALA A 322 5.84 13.25 -5.29
C ALA A 322 7.05 13.04 -6.21
N LEU A 323 7.39 11.77 -6.49
CA LEU A 323 8.49 11.39 -7.38
C LEU A 323 8.15 11.55 -8.87
N GLU A 324 6.88 11.35 -9.26
CA GLU A 324 6.41 11.36 -10.67
C GLU A 324 5.11 12.16 -10.86
N PRO A 325 5.10 13.47 -10.54
CA PRO A 325 3.88 14.28 -10.62
C PRO A 325 3.31 14.36 -12.04
N ARG A 326 4.17 14.35 -13.07
CA ARG A 326 3.75 14.38 -14.48
C ARG A 326 3.01 13.12 -14.89
N ALA A 327 3.48 11.95 -14.46
CA ALA A 327 2.82 10.68 -14.76
C ALA A 327 1.45 10.58 -14.07
N PHE A 328 1.35 11.04 -12.82
CA PHE A 328 0.07 11.12 -12.12
C PHE A 328 -0.90 12.11 -12.78
N LYS A 329 -0.42 13.28 -13.20
CA LYS A 329 -1.24 14.24 -13.95
C LYS A 329 -1.75 13.63 -15.27
N LYS A 330 -0.91 12.89 -15.98
CA LYS A 330 -1.28 12.23 -17.24
C LYS A 330 -2.32 11.13 -17.02
N ALA A 331 -2.16 10.29 -15.98
CA ALA A 331 -3.05 9.16 -15.71
C ALA A 331 -4.40 9.57 -15.07
N PHE A 332 -4.41 10.60 -14.23
CA PHE A 332 -5.54 10.94 -13.37
C PHE A 332 -6.05 12.38 -13.52
N GLY A 333 -5.41 13.20 -14.36
CA GLY A 333 -5.62 14.63 -14.35
C GLY A 333 -4.91 15.33 -13.19
N GLU A 334 -5.30 16.56 -12.88
CA GLU A 334 -4.79 17.24 -11.70
C GLU A 334 -5.26 16.52 -10.42
N LYS A 335 -4.42 16.56 -9.36
CA LYS A 335 -4.80 16.00 -8.06
C LYS A 335 -6.10 16.64 -7.59
N ILE A 336 -7.12 15.81 -7.36
CA ILE A 336 -8.37 16.29 -6.77
C ILE A 336 -8.07 16.75 -5.33
N LEU A 337 -8.42 18.01 -5.02
CA LEU A 337 -8.26 18.57 -3.68
C LEU A 337 -9.04 17.75 -2.64
N GLY A 338 -8.48 17.55 -1.45
CA GLY A 338 -9.13 16.84 -0.35
C GLY A 338 -10.52 17.37 -0.03
N ILE A 339 -10.69 18.69 -0.16
CA ILE A 339 -11.97 19.39 0.04
C ILE A 339 -13.09 18.94 -0.93
N GLN A 340 -12.78 18.40 -2.11
CA GLN A 340 -13.81 17.99 -3.08
C GLN A 340 -14.70 16.85 -2.57
N ASN A 341 -14.25 16.09 -1.60
CA ASN A 341 -15.02 15.02 -0.96
C ASN A 341 -15.81 15.49 0.26
N HIS A 342 -15.64 16.75 0.69
CA HIS A 342 -16.32 17.29 1.86
C HIS A 342 -17.79 17.61 1.53
N PRO A 343 -18.75 17.21 2.39
CA PRO A 343 -20.20 17.42 2.12
C PRO A 343 -20.60 18.86 1.82
N PHE A 344 -19.92 19.84 2.44
CA PHE A 344 -20.20 21.28 2.24
C PHE A 344 -19.91 21.77 0.81
N TYR A 345 -19.04 21.09 0.07
CA TYR A 345 -18.69 21.47 -1.30
C TYR A 345 -19.48 20.70 -2.38
N ARG A 346 -20.49 19.92 -1.97
CA ARG A 346 -21.33 19.13 -2.91
C ARG A 346 -21.96 20.00 -4.00
N ARG A 347 -22.32 21.24 -3.69
CA ARG A 347 -22.92 22.17 -4.67
C ARG A 347 -21.88 22.63 -5.70
N ALA A 348 -20.69 22.99 -5.27
CA ALA A 348 -19.59 23.33 -6.18
C ALA A 348 -19.23 22.15 -7.10
N LYS A 349 -19.19 20.93 -6.54
CA LYS A 349 -18.95 19.71 -7.32
C LYS A 349 -20.02 19.46 -8.38
N LYS A 350 -21.30 19.70 -8.08
CA LYS A 350 -22.39 19.54 -9.06
C LYS A 350 -22.35 20.53 -10.20
N LYS A 351 -21.86 21.75 -9.95
CA LYS A 351 -21.76 22.81 -10.96
C LYS A 351 -20.42 22.84 -11.69
N PHE A 352 -19.47 21.99 -11.29
CA PHE A 352 -18.10 22.07 -11.77
C PHE A 352 -17.98 21.96 -13.30
N ASP A 353 -18.68 20.98 -13.89
CA ASP A 353 -18.64 20.74 -15.33
C ASP A 353 -19.26 21.91 -16.13
N GLU A 354 -20.29 22.57 -15.58
CA GLU A 354 -20.91 23.76 -16.17
C GLU A 354 -19.97 24.97 -16.12
N LEU A 355 -19.15 25.08 -15.06
CA LEU A 355 -18.24 26.20 -14.85
C LEU A 355 -16.89 26.02 -15.59
N LYS A 356 -16.55 24.80 -15.97
CA LYS A 356 -15.27 24.49 -16.60
C LYS A 356 -14.98 25.28 -17.88
N PRO A 357 -15.91 25.41 -18.84
CA PRO A 357 -15.67 26.22 -20.03
C PRO A 357 -15.45 27.71 -19.73
N ILE A 358 -16.03 28.20 -18.61
CA ILE A 358 -15.83 29.60 -18.18
C ILE A 358 -14.45 29.75 -17.55
N GLY A 359 -14.04 28.80 -16.70
CA GLY A 359 -12.71 28.79 -16.08
C GLY A 359 -11.58 28.73 -17.12
N GLU A 360 -11.75 27.92 -18.15
CA GLU A 360 -10.79 27.78 -19.24
C GLU A 360 -10.53 29.11 -19.99
N LYS A 361 -11.54 29.97 -20.16
CA LYS A 361 -11.38 31.31 -20.77
C LYS A 361 -10.42 32.21 -19.98
N PHE A 362 -10.28 31.97 -18.67
CA PHE A 362 -9.36 32.70 -17.81
C PHE A 362 -8.06 31.91 -17.54
N GLY A 363 -7.86 30.77 -18.20
CA GLY A 363 -6.68 29.90 -18.00
C GLY A 363 -6.61 29.27 -16.62
N LEU A 364 -7.76 29.05 -15.97
CA LEU A 364 -7.83 28.39 -14.67
C LEU A 364 -7.61 26.89 -14.83
N SER A 365 -6.82 26.30 -13.92
CA SER A 365 -6.79 24.86 -13.76
C SER A 365 -8.05 24.35 -13.04
N ASP A 366 -8.34 23.05 -13.14
CA ASP A 366 -9.48 22.42 -12.48
C ASP A 366 -9.49 22.69 -10.96
N ASN A 367 -8.31 22.67 -10.32
CA ASN A 367 -8.19 22.95 -8.89
C ASN A 367 -8.39 24.44 -8.53
N GLU A 368 -7.91 25.35 -9.35
CA GLU A 368 -8.11 26.79 -9.18
C GLU A 368 -9.60 27.14 -9.33
N LEU A 369 -10.24 26.64 -10.38
CA LEU A 369 -11.67 26.81 -10.61
C LEU A 369 -12.50 26.24 -9.47
N PHE A 370 -12.22 24.98 -9.08
CA PHE A 370 -12.94 24.34 -8.00
C PHE A 370 -12.79 25.10 -6.67
N SER A 371 -11.58 25.56 -6.36
CA SER A 371 -11.29 26.28 -5.11
C SER A 371 -12.06 27.59 -5.01
N ILE A 372 -12.15 28.34 -6.11
CA ILE A 372 -12.93 29.59 -6.18
C ILE A 372 -14.43 29.29 -6.05
N SER A 373 -14.95 28.34 -6.82
CA SER A 373 -16.38 27.96 -6.77
C SER A 373 -16.78 27.40 -5.40
N ALA A 374 -15.91 26.57 -4.78
CA ALA A 374 -16.13 26.01 -3.46
C ALA A 374 -16.23 27.11 -2.37
N TYR A 375 -15.39 28.15 -2.46
CA TYR A 375 -15.47 29.30 -1.57
C TYR A 375 -16.87 29.93 -1.56
N THR A 376 -17.47 30.11 -2.73
CA THR A 376 -18.82 30.73 -2.85
C THR A 376 -19.95 29.88 -2.26
N SER A 377 -19.70 28.59 -2.03
CA SER A 377 -20.69 27.69 -1.40
C SER A 377 -20.48 27.53 0.11
N ALA A 378 -19.27 27.68 0.62
CA ALA A 378 -18.93 27.43 2.03
C ALA A 378 -17.68 28.22 2.48
N HIS A 379 -17.77 29.53 2.45
CA HIS A 379 -16.66 30.45 2.83
C HIS A 379 -16.22 30.37 4.29
N GLY A 380 -17.06 29.87 5.19
CA GLY A 380 -16.81 29.88 6.65
C GLY A 380 -15.52 29.17 7.08
N PHE A 381 -15.11 28.12 6.39
CA PHE A 381 -13.86 27.41 6.68
C PHE A 381 -12.63 28.24 6.29
N VAL A 382 -12.66 28.88 5.12
CA VAL A 382 -11.62 29.79 4.66
C VAL A 382 -11.51 31.00 5.60
N GLN A 383 -12.64 31.56 6.05
CA GLN A 383 -12.67 32.62 7.05
C GLN A 383 -12.05 32.17 8.38
N SER A 384 -12.36 30.94 8.83
CA SER A 384 -11.80 30.39 10.07
C SER A 384 -10.29 30.18 10.02
N TYR A 385 -9.75 29.87 8.85
CA TYR A 385 -8.30 29.75 8.62
C TYR A 385 -7.58 31.09 8.94
N PHE A 386 -8.12 32.21 8.49
CA PHE A 386 -7.53 33.51 8.70
C PHE A 386 -7.82 34.11 10.09
N LEU A 387 -9.06 33.99 10.56
CA LEU A 387 -9.52 34.67 11.77
C LEU A 387 -9.28 33.89 13.06
N LYS A 388 -9.19 32.55 12.98
CA LYS A 388 -9.04 31.67 14.16
C LYS A 388 -8.09 30.47 13.84
N PRO A 389 -6.88 30.72 13.33
CA PRO A 389 -5.99 29.66 12.80
C PRO A 389 -5.65 28.60 13.85
N THR A 390 -5.23 28.99 15.04
CA THR A 390 -4.84 28.06 16.11
C THR A 390 -6.01 27.19 16.57
N LYS A 391 -7.19 27.79 16.78
CA LYS A 391 -8.39 27.06 17.17
C LYS A 391 -8.83 26.07 16.09
N PHE A 392 -8.77 26.46 14.84
CA PHE A 392 -9.13 25.59 13.71
C PHE A 392 -8.13 24.43 13.56
N LYS A 393 -6.83 24.71 13.55
CA LYS A 393 -5.76 23.72 13.43
C LYS A 393 -5.80 22.68 14.57
N ASN A 394 -6.04 23.11 15.80
CA ASN A 394 -6.12 22.21 16.96
C ASN A 394 -7.37 21.31 16.91
N LYS A 395 -8.50 21.83 16.40
CA LYS A 395 -9.75 21.10 16.31
C LYS A 395 -9.76 20.08 15.17
N ASP A 396 -9.21 20.46 14.02
CA ASP A 396 -9.20 19.66 12.79
C ASP A 396 -7.92 19.91 11.97
N PRO A 397 -6.80 19.25 12.32
CA PRO A 397 -5.52 19.45 11.64
C PRO A 397 -5.57 19.11 10.15
N LYS A 398 -6.33 18.06 9.79
CA LYS A 398 -6.48 17.64 8.40
C LYS A 398 -7.31 18.63 7.60
N GLY A 399 -8.46 19.03 8.12
CA GLY A 399 -9.30 20.05 7.49
C GLY A 399 -8.57 21.39 7.36
N TYR A 400 -7.71 21.76 8.34
CA TYR A 400 -6.87 22.95 8.25
C TYR A 400 -5.91 22.88 7.05
N ALA A 401 -5.23 21.74 6.85
CA ALA A 401 -4.31 21.54 5.71
C ALA A 401 -5.06 21.53 4.36
N ASP A 402 -6.23 20.88 4.30
CA ASP A 402 -7.07 20.87 3.10
C ASP A 402 -7.55 22.29 2.73
N ILE A 403 -7.89 23.13 3.70
CA ILE A 403 -8.27 24.54 3.49
C ILE A 403 -7.09 25.38 3.07
N GLU A 404 -5.89 25.17 3.65
CA GLU A 404 -4.66 25.83 3.22
C GLU A 404 -4.35 25.53 1.76
N GLU A 405 -4.48 24.28 1.31
CA GLU A 405 -4.32 23.87 -0.09
C GLU A 405 -5.36 24.59 -0.99
N GLN A 406 -6.64 24.68 -0.54
CA GLN A 406 -7.69 25.43 -1.24
C GLN A 406 -7.32 26.90 -1.41
N ILE A 407 -6.88 27.56 -0.34
CA ILE A 407 -6.50 28.99 -0.38
C ILE A 407 -5.36 29.23 -1.36
N ASN A 408 -4.36 28.35 -1.37
CA ASN A 408 -3.25 28.45 -2.30
C ASN A 408 -3.71 28.37 -3.77
N HIS A 409 -4.65 27.48 -4.09
CA HIS A 409 -5.23 27.40 -5.43
C HIS A 409 -6.15 28.59 -5.73
N MET A 410 -6.94 29.06 -4.75
CA MET A 410 -7.75 30.28 -4.92
C MET A 410 -6.89 31.49 -5.27
N LEU A 411 -5.83 31.75 -4.52
CA LEU A 411 -4.95 32.90 -4.77
C LEU A 411 -4.31 32.85 -6.16
N LYS A 412 -3.84 31.66 -6.58
CA LYS A 412 -3.30 31.46 -7.93
C LYS A 412 -4.35 31.74 -9.01
N GLY A 413 -5.56 31.21 -8.84
CA GLY A 413 -6.66 31.40 -9.79
C GLY A 413 -7.15 32.85 -9.83
N LEU A 414 -7.34 33.48 -8.66
CA LEU A 414 -7.77 34.88 -8.56
C LEU A 414 -6.78 35.86 -9.23
N ASN A 415 -5.47 35.56 -9.16
CA ASN A 415 -4.45 36.38 -9.84
C ASN A 415 -4.55 36.34 -11.38
N LYS A 416 -5.19 35.32 -11.95
CA LYS A 416 -5.45 35.22 -13.38
C LYS A 416 -6.68 36.00 -13.83
N LEU A 417 -7.59 36.31 -12.89
CA LEU A 417 -8.79 37.08 -13.18
C LEU A 417 -8.45 38.59 -13.30
N PRO A 418 -9.16 39.33 -14.17
CA PRO A 418 -9.00 40.77 -14.27
C PRO A 418 -9.39 41.46 -12.96
N ASN A 419 -8.77 42.63 -12.69
CA ASN A 419 -9.17 43.43 -11.54
C ASN A 419 -10.52 44.09 -11.82
N TYR A 420 -11.38 44.06 -10.83
CA TYR A 420 -12.62 44.85 -10.81
C TYR A 420 -12.32 46.18 -10.11
N GLN A 421 -12.67 47.28 -10.81
CA GLN A 421 -12.60 48.64 -10.28
C GLN A 421 -14.00 49.21 -10.17
N GLY A 422 -14.40 49.63 -8.99
CA GLY A 422 -15.74 50.16 -8.79
C GLY A 422 -16.14 50.24 -7.34
N GLN A 423 -17.44 50.44 -7.11
CA GLN A 423 -18.01 50.49 -5.76
C GLN A 423 -18.73 49.15 -5.46
N VAL A 424 -18.44 48.62 -4.30
CA VAL A 424 -19.08 47.41 -3.80
C VAL A 424 -19.64 47.63 -2.40
N VAL A 425 -20.64 46.83 -2.02
CA VAL A 425 -21.23 46.83 -0.68
C VAL A 425 -20.93 45.53 0.01
N ARG A 426 -20.50 45.61 1.26
CA ARG A 426 -20.37 44.48 2.16
C ARG A 426 -21.24 44.71 3.39
N ARG A 427 -21.99 43.67 3.80
CA ARG A 427 -22.77 43.68 5.04
C ARG A 427 -22.18 42.67 6.00
N VAL A 428 -21.93 43.09 7.24
CA VAL A 428 -21.32 42.25 8.31
C VAL A 428 -21.96 42.54 9.66
N SER A 429 -21.73 41.61 10.60
CA SER A 429 -22.03 41.86 12.01
C SER A 429 -21.10 42.93 12.55
N LEU A 430 -21.51 43.61 13.60
CA LEU A 430 -20.68 44.60 14.30
C LEU A 430 -19.62 43.86 15.14
N TYR A 431 -18.40 43.82 14.65
CA TYR A 431 -17.24 43.28 15.36
C TYR A 431 -16.53 44.41 16.13
N ASP A 432 -15.74 44.06 17.15
CA ASP A 432 -15.08 45.05 18.03
C ASP A 432 -14.05 45.90 17.26
N ASP A 433 -13.37 45.37 16.27
CA ASP A 433 -12.44 46.08 15.38
C ASP A 433 -13.15 47.17 14.54
N LEU A 434 -14.42 46.99 14.21
CA LEU A 434 -15.20 47.97 13.44
C LEU A 434 -15.80 49.08 14.32
N LYS A 435 -16.07 48.81 15.60
CA LYS A 435 -16.62 49.81 16.54
C LYS A 435 -15.65 50.95 16.83
N ASN A 436 -14.35 50.68 16.78
CA ASN A 436 -13.30 51.61 17.18
C ASN A 436 -12.70 52.43 16.03
N LEU A 437 -13.15 52.17 14.77
CA LEU A 437 -12.64 52.87 13.60
C LEU A 437 -13.01 54.35 13.60
N LYS A 438 -12.08 55.21 13.15
CA LYS A 438 -12.26 56.64 12.97
C LYS A 438 -12.03 57.04 11.51
N VAL A 439 -12.61 58.14 11.12
CA VAL A 439 -12.32 58.74 9.81
C VAL A 439 -10.84 59.05 9.72
N GLY A 440 -10.20 58.67 8.65
CA GLY A 440 -8.76 58.78 8.42
C GLY A 440 -7.95 57.53 8.73
N ASP A 441 -8.49 56.61 9.53
CA ASP A 441 -7.83 55.32 9.85
C ASP A 441 -7.60 54.47 8.61
N VAL A 442 -6.59 53.61 8.67
CA VAL A 442 -6.33 52.59 7.68
C VAL A 442 -6.86 51.25 8.21
N TYR A 443 -7.86 50.70 7.53
CA TYR A 443 -8.38 49.37 7.76
C TYR A 443 -7.74 48.35 6.84
N GLN A 444 -7.16 47.30 7.37
CA GLN A 444 -6.60 46.21 6.58
C GLN A 444 -7.49 44.97 6.68
N SER A 445 -7.84 44.39 5.52
CA SER A 445 -8.65 43.17 5.47
C SER A 445 -7.92 41.97 6.13
N PRO A 446 -8.43 41.42 7.24
CA PRO A 446 -7.77 40.27 7.91
C PRO A 446 -7.98 38.94 7.16
N ALA A 447 -8.97 38.87 6.29
CA ALA A 447 -9.35 37.70 5.51
C ALA A 447 -9.91 38.12 4.16
N PHE A 448 -10.35 37.16 3.34
CA PHE A 448 -11.13 37.50 2.15
C PHE A 448 -12.40 38.27 2.52
N MET A 449 -12.69 39.35 1.80
CA MET A 449 -13.92 40.11 1.97
C MET A 449 -14.83 39.89 0.76
N SER A 450 -15.89 39.10 0.97
CA SER A 450 -16.96 38.91 0.01
C SER A 450 -17.88 40.15 0.00
N SER A 451 -18.08 40.73 -1.16
CA SER A 451 -18.84 41.97 -1.37
C SER A 451 -19.70 41.83 -2.60
N ALA A 452 -20.79 42.59 -2.72
CA ALA A 452 -21.66 42.64 -3.89
C ALA A 452 -21.52 43.95 -4.65
N ILE A 453 -21.73 43.93 -5.97
CA ILE A 453 -21.79 45.15 -6.78
C ILE A 453 -23.00 45.97 -6.33
N ILE A 454 -22.82 47.27 -6.10
CA ILE A 454 -23.89 48.17 -5.63
C ILE A 454 -25.03 48.24 -6.67
N GLY A 455 -26.25 48.06 -6.19
CA GLY A 455 -27.48 48.09 -7.01
C GLY A 455 -27.80 46.78 -7.75
N GLU A 456 -26.92 45.79 -7.75
CA GLU A 456 -27.15 44.51 -8.42
C GLU A 456 -27.55 43.36 -7.47
N SER A 457 -27.22 43.47 -6.20
CA SER A 457 -27.62 42.48 -5.17
C SER A 457 -27.59 43.09 -3.77
N ASP A 458 -28.58 42.80 -2.94
CA ASP A 458 -28.63 43.17 -1.52
C ASP A 458 -28.62 41.92 -0.61
N VAL A 459 -27.56 41.19 -0.70
CA VAL A 459 -27.36 39.97 0.08
C VAL A 459 -27.00 40.33 1.52
N PHE A 460 -27.56 39.59 2.50
CA PHE A 460 -27.35 39.81 3.94
C PHE A 460 -27.88 41.13 4.50
N SER A 461 -29.02 41.58 4.02
CA SER A 461 -29.72 42.81 4.49
C SER A 461 -29.95 42.87 6.00
N HIS A 462 -29.96 41.74 6.71
CA HIS A 462 -30.16 41.65 8.16
C HIS A 462 -28.92 42.04 9.01
N TYR A 463 -27.73 42.22 8.41
CA TYR A 463 -26.56 42.69 9.14
C TYR A 463 -26.53 44.20 9.29
N ARG A 464 -26.18 44.67 10.51
CA ARG A 464 -26.26 46.10 10.92
C ARG A 464 -25.10 46.97 10.48
N VAL A 465 -23.99 46.40 9.98
CA VAL A 465 -22.87 47.20 9.43
C VAL A 465 -22.90 47.12 7.90
N ARG A 466 -22.94 48.27 7.28
CA ARG A 466 -22.87 48.42 5.83
C ARG A 466 -21.59 49.13 5.42
N MET A 467 -20.69 48.43 4.78
CA MET A 467 -19.43 48.96 4.24
C MET A 467 -19.60 49.30 2.76
N LEU A 468 -19.45 50.55 2.42
CA LEU A 468 -19.38 51.03 1.04
C LEU A 468 -17.92 51.16 0.66
N ILE A 469 -17.46 50.32 -0.26
CA ILE A 469 -16.03 50.16 -0.54
C ILE A 469 -15.75 50.52 -2.00
N LYS A 470 -14.85 51.48 -2.24
CA LYS A 470 -14.31 51.73 -3.54
C LYS A 470 -13.05 50.87 -3.74
N VAL A 471 -13.15 49.86 -4.60
CA VAL A 471 -12.08 48.89 -4.87
C VAL A 471 -11.35 49.19 -6.17
N LYS A 472 -10.04 48.85 -6.21
CA LYS A 472 -9.15 48.91 -7.36
C LYS A 472 -8.73 47.54 -7.85
N THR A 473 -8.56 46.59 -6.92
CA THR A 473 -8.00 45.25 -7.15
C THR A 473 -8.97 44.13 -6.84
N GLY A 474 -10.25 44.43 -6.63
CA GLY A 474 -11.27 43.41 -6.39
C GLY A 474 -11.33 42.36 -7.49
N LYS A 475 -11.75 41.14 -7.19
CA LYS A 475 -11.87 40.08 -8.18
C LYS A 475 -13.34 39.68 -8.33
N ARG A 476 -13.88 39.92 -9.52
CA ARG A 476 -15.25 39.50 -9.84
C ARG A 476 -15.28 37.98 -10.01
N ILE A 477 -16.03 37.28 -9.19
CA ILE A 477 -16.11 35.81 -9.15
C ILE A 477 -17.53 35.27 -9.36
N ASP A 478 -18.53 36.12 -9.56
CA ASP A 478 -19.93 35.70 -9.75
C ASP A 478 -20.10 34.71 -10.92
N MET A 479 -19.33 34.86 -12.01
CA MET A 479 -19.37 33.95 -13.15
C MET A 479 -18.80 32.54 -12.83
N LEU A 480 -18.04 32.40 -11.76
CA LEU A 480 -17.47 31.13 -11.27
C LEU A 480 -18.16 30.64 -10.00
N ALA A 481 -19.22 31.32 -9.56
CA ALA A 481 -19.91 31.07 -8.31
C ALA A 481 -21.00 30.01 -8.42
N VAL A 482 -21.26 29.33 -7.30
CA VAL A 482 -22.42 28.42 -7.17
C VAL A 482 -23.73 29.22 -7.25
N LYS A 483 -23.72 30.49 -6.83
CA LYS A 483 -24.84 31.42 -6.85
C LYS A 483 -24.45 32.72 -7.56
N PRO A 484 -24.48 32.75 -8.90
CA PRO A 484 -24.05 33.91 -9.69
C PRO A 484 -24.91 35.16 -9.47
N GLU A 485 -26.16 34.99 -9.02
CA GLU A 485 -27.11 36.08 -8.68
C GLU A 485 -26.60 36.96 -7.53
N GLN A 486 -25.63 36.53 -6.74
CA GLN A 486 -25.04 37.32 -5.65
C GLN A 486 -24.11 38.42 -6.14
N ARG A 487 -23.73 38.43 -7.43
CA ARG A 487 -22.86 39.44 -8.06
C ARG A 487 -21.58 39.71 -7.25
N GLU A 488 -20.92 38.62 -6.85
CA GLU A 488 -19.85 38.65 -5.87
C GLU A 488 -18.55 39.22 -6.46
N VAL A 489 -18.00 40.18 -5.73
CA VAL A 489 -16.63 40.71 -5.89
C VAL A 489 -15.85 40.34 -4.64
N LEU A 490 -14.77 39.60 -4.80
CA LEU A 490 -13.90 39.14 -3.71
C LEU A 490 -12.69 40.06 -3.56
N ILE A 491 -12.51 40.62 -2.36
CA ILE A 491 -11.35 41.41 -1.97
C ILE A 491 -10.35 40.49 -1.27
N LEU A 492 -9.09 40.58 -1.65
CA LEU A 492 -8.04 39.71 -1.12
C LEU A 492 -7.67 40.06 0.33
N PRO A 493 -7.18 39.09 1.12
CA PRO A 493 -6.62 39.37 2.42
C PRO A 493 -5.47 40.40 2.37
N LYS A 494 -5.32 41.20 3.42
CA LYS A 494 -4.30 42.25 3.55
C LYS A 494 -4.47 43.45 2.61
N THR A 495 -5.58 43.54 1.87
CA THR A 495 -5.92 44.78 1.14
C THR A 495 -6.19 45.88 2.14
N SER A 496 -5.61 47.08 1.90
CA SER A 496 -5.70 48.24 2.80
C SER A 496 -6.67 49.28 2.27
N PHE A 497 -7.45 49.88 3.17
CA PHE A 497 -8.49 50.86 2.86
C PHE A 497 -8.35 52.04 3.79
N LYS A 498 -8.49 53.26 3.25
CA LYS A 498 -8.64 54.48 4.06
C LYS A 498 -10.11 54.70 4.37
N ILE A 499 -10.42 54.91 5.65
CA ILE A 499 -11.77 55.23 6.09
C ILE A 499 -12.09 56.69 5.75
N GLU A 500 -13.08 56.90 4.92
CA GLU A 500 -13.47 58.23 4.45
C GLU A 500 -14.64 58.82 5.22
N LYS A 501 -15.58 57.97 5.65
CA LYS A 501 -16.80 58.42 6.34
C LYS A 501 -17.36 57.32 7.20
N ILE A 502 -17.85 57.71 8.41
CA ILE A 502 -18.59 56.83 9.31
C ILE A 502 -19.88 57.53 9.70
N GLN A 503 -21.02 56.88 9.56
CA GLN A 503 -22.36 57.44 9.87
C GLN A 503 -23.23 56.40 10.52
N GLN A 504 -23.93 56.80 11.58
CA GLN A 504 -25.05 56.02 12.15
C GLN A 504 -26.32 56.41 11.41
N LYS A 505 -27.05 55.44 10.83
CA LYS A 505 -28.34 55.60 10.16
C LYS A 505 -29.36 54.67 10.79
N GLY A 506 -30.13 55.17 11.74
CA GLY A 506 -30.99 54.29 12.55
C GLY A 506 -30.15 53.25 13.29
N ASP A 507 -30.48 51.99 13.13
CA ASP A 507 -29.75 50.87 13.75
C ASP A 507 -28.52 50.38 12.89
N GLU A 508 -28.27 50.97 11.71
CA GLU A 508 -27.18 50.60 10.86
C GLU A 508 -25.95 51.51 10.97
N LEU A 509 -24.76 50.93 11.11
CA LEU A 509 -23.49 51.63 10.99
C LEU A 509 -23.00 51.60 9.54
N TRP A 510 -22.85 52.76 8.93
CA TRP A 510 -22.39 52.93 7.58
C TRP A 510 -20.93 53.38 7.55
N ILE A 511 -20.05 52.61 6.92
CA ILE A 511 -18.62 52.92 6.80
C ILE A 511 -18.30 53.03 5.31
N THR A 512 -17.80 54.23 4.90
CA THR A 512 -17.31 54.44 3.54
C THR A 512 -15.79 54.40 3.52
N MET A 513 -15.20 53.63 2.62
CA MET A 513 -13.75 53.48 2.54
C MET A 513 -13.28 53.30 1.10
N SER A 514 -12.05 53.67 0.81
CA SER A 514 -11.41 53.50 -0.49
C SER A 514 -10.11 52.74 -0.36
N GLU A 515 -9.88 51.84 -1.31
CA GLU A 515 -8.63 51.08 -1.42
C GLU A 515 -7.47 52.03 -1.72
N ILE A 516 -6.36 51.88 -0.96
CA ILE A 516 -5.16 52.76 -1.04
C ILE A 516 -3.98 52.05 -1.71
#